data_c29b2bd066f3843d39c1d62873f5f6ce
#
_entry.id   c29b2bd066f3843d39c1d62873f5f6ce
#
_cell.length_a   1.000
_cell.length_b   1.000
_cell.length_c   1.000
_cell.angle_alpha   90.00
_cell.angle_beta   90.00
_cell.angle_gamma   90.00
#
_symmetry.space_group_name_H-M   'P 1'
#
loop_
_entity.id
_entity.type
_entity.pdbx_description
1 polymer ?
#
loop_
_entity_poly.entity_id
_entity_poly.type
_entity_poly.pdbx_seq_one_letter_code
_entity_poly.pdbx_strand_id
1 'polypeptide(L)'
;MSGLGPQALASSRLDVDGLQKRYGARQVVRNVHLSVAGGEVVGLLGPNGAGKTTSFYMIVGLVRADAGTIHIDGQSVERLPIHLRARLGLSYLPQEASIFRRLTVQDNIRAVLELQIDPQTGRALPRKRIDELLESLMADLSIERLRHSPAPALSGGERRRVEIARALATQPRFILLDEPFAGVDPIAVIEIQRNIAFLRSRGIGVLITDHSVRETLGICDRAYIISEGNVLAEGTPAEIVENAAVRKVYLGEHFRM
;
A
#
# COMPACT_ATOMS: atom_id res chain seq x y z
N MET A 1 -8.72 -8.59 -21.64
CA MET A 1 -7.97 -9.04 -20.44
C MET A 1 -6.51 -9.14 -20.81
N SER A 2 -5.73 -8.06 -20.61
CA SER A 2 -4.26 -8.09 -20.75
C SER A 2 -3.60 -7.18 -19.70
N GLY A 3 -4.20 -7.12 -18.52
CA GLY A 3 -3.43 -6.87 -17.30
C GLY A 3 -2.72 -8.19 -16.94
N LEU A 4 -1.61 -8.12 -16.22
CA LEU A 4 -0.97 -9.30 -15.66
C LEU A 4 -2.04 -10.11 -14.91
N GLY A 5 -2.25 -11.36 -15.32
CA GLY A 5 -3.20 -12.24 -14.63
C GLY A 5 -2.76 -12.45 -13.17
N PRO A 6 -3.64 -12.90 -12.26
CA PRO A 6 -3.31 -13.12 -10.84
C PRO A 6 -2.05 -13.96 -10.63
N GLN A 7 -1.78 -14.93 -11.48
CA GLN A 7 -0.56 -15.76 -11.45
C GLN A 7 0.72 -14.98 -11.79
N ALA A 8 0.65 -14.03 -12.73
CA ALA A 8 1.79 -13.19 -13.07
C ALA A 8 2.08 -12.13 -12.00
N LEU A 9 1.04 -11.65 -11.30
CA LEU A 9 1.20 -10.77 -10.15
C LEU A 9 1.77 -11.50 -8.93
N ALA A 10 1.41 -12.77 -8.72
CA ALA A 10 1.93 -13.58 -7.61
C ALA A 10 3.45 -13.84 -7.70
N SER A 11 4.07 -13.69 -8.87
CA SER A 11 5.53 -13.78 -9.05
C SER A 11 6.25 -12.44 -8.86
N SER A 12 5.51 -11.33 -8.71
CA SER A 12 6.11 -10.01 -8.53
C SER A 12 6.76 -9.86 -7.16
N ARG A 13 7.84 -9.07 -7.07
CA ARG A 13 8.57 -8.84 -5.83
C ARG A 13 9.01 -7.40 -5.68
N LEU A 14 8.74 -6.83 -4.53
CA LEU A 14 9.31 -5.57 -4.06
C LEU A 14 10.41 -5.90 -3.04
N ASP A 15 11.64 -5.54 -3.34
CA ASP A 15 12.80 -5.75 -2.48
C ASP A 15 13.39 -4.42 -2.04
N VAL A 16 13.70 -4.31 -0.77
CA VAL A 16 14.32 -3.15 -0.14
C VAL A 16 15.52 -3.63 0.66
N ASP A 17 16.69 -3.05 0.42
CA ASP A 17 17.89 -3.45 1.13
C ASP A 17 18.73 -2.25 1.56
N GLY A 18 19.15 -2.27 2.83
CA GLY A 18 20.12 -1.35 3.40
C GLY A 18 19.68 0.12 3.41
N LEU A 19 18.35 0.44 3.44
CA LEU A 19 17.90 1.82 3.42
C LEU A 19 18.45 2.63 4.58
N GLN A 20 18.93 3.82 4.25
CA GLN A 20 19.43 4.80 5.22
C GLN A 20 18.84 6.18 4.96
N LYS A 21 18.60 6.92 6.06
CA LYS A 21 18.16 8.32 6.00
C LYS A 21 18.63 9.11 7.20
N ARG A 22 19.21 10.28 6.91
CA ARG A 22 19.67 11.26 7.89
C ARG A 22 18.96 12.60 7.65
N TYR A 23 18.56 13.25 8.73
CA TYR A 23 18.07 14.63 8.71
C TYR A 23 18.98 15.46 9.64
N GLY A 24 19.82 16.31 9.04
CA GLY A 24 20.88 17.03 9.77
C GLY A 24 21.81 16.06 10.51
N ALA A 25 21.97 16.23 11.82
CA ALA A 25 22.80 15.34 12.63
C ALA A 25 22.11 14.01 13.00
N ARG A 26 20.78 13.91 12.85
CA ARG A 26 20.00 12.73 13.30
C ARG A 26 19.87 11.70 12.18
N GLN A 27 20.40 10.50 12.40
CA GLN A 27 20.13 9.35 11.53
C GLN A 27 18.84 8.67 12.00
N VAL A 28 17.79 8.76 11.15
CA VAL A 28 16.45 8.26 11.45
C VAL A 28 16.26 6.82 10.96
N VAL A 29 16.83 6.50 9.80
CA VAL A 29 16.87 5.14 9.26
C VAL A 29 18.34 4.77 9.08
N ARG A 30 18.73 3.63 9.65
CA ARG A 30 20.14 3.21 9.70
C ARG A 30 20.44 2.03 8.78
N ASN A 31 19.58 1.02 8.82
CA ASN A 31 19.68 -0.17 7.99
C ASN A 31 18.33 -0.89 7.97
N VAL A 32 17.47 -0.49 7.04
CA VAL A 32 16.16 -1.12 6.89
C VAL A 32 16.16 -1.98 5.62
N HIS A 33 15.80 -3.24 5.80
CA HIS A 33 15.55 -4.21 4.74
C HIS A 33 14.16 -4.80 4.91
N LEU A 34 13.47 -5.04 3.81
CA LEU A 34 12.19 -5.75 3.76
C LEU A 34 11.91 -6.24 2.35
N SER A 35 11.00 -7.19 2.24
CA SER A 35 10.47 -7.61 0.95
C SER A 35 8.97 -7.82 1.02
N VAL A 36 8.30 -7.68 -0.13
CA VAL A 36 6.87 -7.96 -0.30
C VAL A 36 6.69 -8.76 -1.57
N ALA A 37 6.07 -9.93 -1.48
CA ALA A 37 5.69 -10.71 -2.64
C ALA A 37 4.31 -10.31 -3.18
N GLY A 38 4.05 -10.60 -4.44
CA GLY A 38 2.71 -10.47 -4.99
C GLY A 38 1.71 -11.35 -4.24
N GLY A 39 0.56 -10.80 -3.85
CA GLY A 39 -0.45 -11.50 -3.06
C GLY A 39 -0.08 -11.71 -1.59
N GLU A 40 0.97 -11.06 -1.11
CA GLU A 40 1.37 -11.05 0.31
C GLU A 40 0.93 -9.75 0.99
N VAL A 41 0.51 -9.82 2.24
CA VAL A 41 0.25 -8.66 3.10
C VAL A 41 1.35 -8.57 4.15
N VAL A 42 2.12 -7.49 4.11
CA VAL A 42 3.27 -7.25 4.99
C VAL A 42 3.03 -6.02 5.86
N GLY A 43 3.24 -6.16 7.17
CA GLY A 43 3.19 -5.06 8.13
C GLY A 43 4.57 -4.44 8.37
N LEU A 44 4.64 -3.11 8.42
CA LEU A 44 5.82 -2.34 8.83
C LEU A 44 5.50 -1.61 10.14
N LEU A 45 5.86 -2.20 11.26
CA LEU A 45 5.43 -1.82 12.60
C LEU A 45 6.61 -1.38 13.46
N GLY A 46 6.33 -0.84 14.64
CA GLY A 46 7.34 -0.42 15.63
C GLY A 46 6.93 0.85 16.39
N PRO A 47 7.68 1.26 17.40
CA PRO A 47 7.36 2.40 18.22
C PRO A 47 7.43 3.73 17.46
N ASN A 48 6.88 4.80 18.07
CA ASN A 48 6.95 6.14 17.50
C ASN A 48 8.41 6.60 17.40
N GLY A 49 8.74 7.22 16.26
CA GLY A 49 10.10 7.67 15.96
C GLY A 49 11.08 6.58 15.55
N ALA A 50 10.66 5.32 15.41
CA ALA A 50 11.51 4.20 14.98
C ALA A 50 12.04 4.30 13.54
N GLY A 51 11.44 5.16 12.71
CA GLY A 51 11.81 5.32 11.29
C GLY A 51 10.83 4.70 10.29
N LYS A 52 9.67 4.15 10.74
CA LYS A 52 8.66 3.52 9.89
C LYS A 52 8.22 4.42 8.72
N THR A 53 7.61 5.56 9.04
CA THR A 53 7.08 6.50 8.04
C THR A 53 8.17 6.98 7.08
N THR A 54 9.39 7.22 7.58
CA THR A 54 10.52 7.61 6.73
C THR A 54 10.89 6.48 5.76
N SER A 55 11.00 5.24 6.26
CA SER A 55 11.28 4.07 5.42
C SER A 55 10.19 3.85 4.38
N PHE A 56 8.94 3.91 4.81
CA PHE A 56 7.78 3.79 3.95
C PHE A 56 7.77 4.88 2.83
N TYR A 57 8.02 6.14 3.19
CA TYR A 57 8.09 7.24 2.22
C TYR A 57 9.29 7.16 1.27
N MET A 58 10.41 6.54 1.69
CA MET A 58 11.50 6.22 0.78
C MET A 58 11.07 5.18 -0.26
N ILE A 59 10.30 4.16 0.15
CA ILE A 59 9.78 3.14 -0.77
C ILE A 59 8.77 3.74 -1.74
N VAL A 60 7.86 4.59 -1.25
CA VAL A 60 6.89 5.33 -2.09
C VAL A 60 7.58 6.26 -3.10
N GLY A 61 8.72 6.84 -2.71
CA GLY A 61 9.44 7.85 -3.51
C GLY A 61 9.09 9.30 -3.16
N LEU A 62 8.48 9.52 -1.98
CA LEU A 62 8.23 10.85 -1.40
C LEU A 62 9.47 11.41 -0.69
N VAL A 63 10.31 10.53 -0.16
CA VAL A 63 11.59 10.87 0.47
C VAL A 63 12.70 10.14 -0.27
N ARG A 64 13.78 10.85 -0.60
CA ARG A 64 14.96 10.22 -1.19
C ARG A 64 15.78 9.51 -0.11
N ALA A 65 16.12 8.25 -0.33
CA ALA A 65 17.09 7.52 0.48
C ALA A 65 18.51 8.12 0.30
N ASP A 66 19.28 8.11 1.38
CA ASP A 66 20.70 8.54 1.32
C ASP A 66 21.61 7.37 0.92
N ALA A 67 21.21 6.13 1.26
CA ALA A 67 21.84 4.89 0.83
C ALA A 67 20.83 3.74 0.82
N GLY A 68 21.23 2.59 0.26
CA GLY A 68 20.40 1.41 0.07
C GLY A 68 19.74 1.35 -1.30
N THR A 69 19.03 0.27 -1.56
CA THR A 69 18.40 -0.02 -2.87
C THR A 69 16.95 -0.39 -2.70
N ILE A 70 16.16 -0.10 -3.73
CA ILE A 70 14.75 -0.49 -3.84
C ILE A 70 14.55 -1.06 -5.24
N HIS A 71 14.03 -2.30 -5.33
CA HIS A 71 13.78 -2.96 -6.59
C HIS A 71 12.31 -3.40 -6.69
N ILE A 72 11.73 -3.22 -7.87
CA ILE A 72 10.45 -3.80 -8.26
C ILE A 72 10.73 -4.79 -9.38
N ASP A 73 10.51 -6.08 -9.14
CA ASP A 73 10.81 -7.17 -10.08
C ASP A 73 12.25 -7.09 -10.63
N GLY A 74 13.23 -6.81 -9.75
CA GLY A 74 14.64 -6.66 -10.09
C GLY A 74 15.02 -5.31 -10.71
N GLN A 75 14.06 -4.45 -11.04
CA GLN A 75 14.33 -3.11 -11.56
C GLN A 75 14.56 -2.12 -10.42
N SER A 76 15.71 -1.47 -10.41
CA SER A 76 16.08 -0.42 -9.45
C SER A 76 15.18 0.82 -9.58
N VAL A 77 14.61 1.28 -8.45
CA VAL A 77 13.66 2.41 -8.43
C VAL A 77 14.00 3.49 -7.41
N GLU A 78 15.05 3.34 -6.60
CA GLU A 78 15.37 4.26 -5.50
C GLU A 78 15.60 5.70 -5.95
N ARG A 79 16.00 5.93 -7.20
CA ARG A 79 16.19 7.27 -7.79
C ARG A 79 14.98 7.76 -8.58
N LEU A 80 13.99 6.91 -8.79
CA LEU A 80 12.80 7.28 -9.56
C LEU A 80 11.81 8.05 -8.68
N PRO A 81 11.22 9.14 -9.20
CA PRO A 81 10.14 9.84 -8.54
C PRO A 81 8.87 8.98 -8.51
N ILE A 82 7.95 9.30 -7.58
CA ILE A 82 6.72 8.54 -7.31
C ILE A 82 5.91 8.18 -8.58
N HIS A 83 5.77 9.11 -9.53
CA HIS A 83 4.98 8.86 -10.75
C HIS A 83 5.60 7.83 -11.69
N LEU A 84 6.94 7.69 -11.69
CA LEU A 84 7.62 6.63 -12.45
C LEU A 84 7.54 5.29 -11.72
N ARG A 85 7.61 5.28 -10.38
CA ARG A 85 7.35 4.05 -9.59
C ARG A 85 5.91 3.57 -9.78
N ALA A 86 4.94 4.49 -9.89
CA ALA A 86 3.56 4.14 -10.18
C ALA A 86 3.41 3.44 -11.53
N ARG A 87 4.14 3.86 -12.57
CA ARG A 87 4.18 3.18 -13.88
C ARG A 87 4.80 1.78 -13.83
N LEU A 88 5.64 1.52 -12.83
CA LEU A 88 6.22 0.20 -12.58
C LEU A 88 5.34 -0.67 -11.67
N GLY A 89 4.16 -0.17 -11.30
CA GLY A 89 3.16 -0.92 -10.54
C GLY A 89 3.19 -0.68 -9.03
N LEU A 90 3.82 0.40 -8.53
CA LEU A 90 3.78 0.77 -7.12
C LEU A 90 2.73 1.85 -6.86
N SER A 91 1.61 1.50 -6.26
CA SER A 91 0.57 2.46 -5.89
C SER A 91 0.65 2.84 -4.41
N TYR A 92 0.24 4.06 -4.08
CA TYR A 92 0.25 4.61 -2.73
C TYR A 92 -1.13 5.14 -2.35
N LEU A 93 -1.63 4.69 -1.21
CA LEU A 93 -2.86 5.17 -0.59
C LEU A 93 -2.53 5.85 0.74
N PRO A 94 -2.55 7.19 0.79
CA PRO A 94 -2.24 7.95 2.01
C PRO A 94 -3.29 7.75 3.10
N GLN A 95 -2.92 8.15 4.32
CA GLN A 95 -3.83 8.21 5.46
C GLN A 95 -4.98 9.20 5.21
N GLU A 96 -4.64 10.39 4.68
CA GLU A 96 -5.64 11.40 4.33
C GLU A 96 -6.37 11.03 3.03
N ALA A 97 -7.65 11.42 2.96
CA ALA A 97 -8.47 11.18 1.78
C ALA A 97 -7.88 11.82 0.51
N SER A 98 -7.56 10.98 -0.46
CA SER A 98 -6.94 11.36 -1.74
C SER A 98 -7.94 11.58 -2.88
N ILE A 99 -9.24 11.47 -2.61
CA ILE A 99 -10.31 11.57 -3.61
C ILE A 99 -10.39 12.98 -4.24
N PHE A 100 -10.65 13.08 -5.53
CA PHE A 100 -10.89 14.35 -6.21
C PHE A 100 -12.27 14.90 -5.82
N ARG A 101 -12.29 15.84 -4.87
CA ARG A 101 -13.51 16.33 -4.20
C ARG A 101 -14.55 16.93 -5.14
N ARG A 102 -14.15 17.47 -6.30
CA ARG A 102 -15.05 18.12 -7.28
C ARG A 102 -15.60 17.16 -8.34
N LEU A 103 -15.20 15.90 -8.32
CA LEU A 103 -15.59 14.90 -9.28
C LEU A 103 -16.63 13.94 -8.68
N THR A 104 -17.42 13.32 -9.54
CA THR A 104 -18.26 12.18 -9.18
C THR A 104 -17.41 10.93 -8.95
N VAL A 105 -18.01 9.84 -8.45
CA VAL A 105 -17.33 8.56 -8.27
C VAL A 105 -16.76 8.05 -9.60
N GLN A 106 -17.59 7.99 -10.65
CA GLN A 106 -17.13 7.53 -11.97
C GLN A 106 -16.00 8.42 -12.53
N ASP A 107 -16.10 9.75 -12.38
CA ASP A 107 -15.11 10.66 -12.92
C ASP A 107 -13.78 10.57 -12.16
N ASN A 108 -13.83 10.26 -10.87
CA ASN A 108 -12.64 9.96 -10.08
C ASN A 108 -11.85 8.77 -10.64
N ILE A 109 -12.54 7.70 -11.02
CA ILE A 109 -11.89 6.49 -11.56
C ILE A 109 -11.50 6.74 -13.03
N ARG A 110 -12.39 7.31 -13.82
CA ARG A 110 -12.18 7.62 -15.23
C ARG A 110 -10.94 8.50 -15.44
N ALA A 111 -10.76 9.56 -14.64
CA ALA A 111 -9.62 10.46 -14.74
C ALA A 111 -8.27 9.71 -14.61
N VAL A 112 -8.22 8.64 -13.83
CA VAL A 112 -7.00 7.82 -13.71
C VAL A 112 -6.87 6.87 -14.91
N LEU A 113 -7.97 6.26 -15.37
CA LEU A 113 -7.96 5.37 -16.53
C LEU A 113 -7.53 6.09 -17.82
N GLU A 114 -7.94 7.35 -18.00
CA GLU A 114 -7.58 8.18 -19.18
C GLU A 114 -6.07 8.49 -19.25
N LEU A 115 -5.36 8.42 -18.13
CA LEU A 115 -3.91 8.59 -18.06
C LEU A 115 -3.14 7.29 -18.32
N GLN A 116 -3.83 6.13 -18.43
CA GLN A 116 -3.16 4.86 -18.65
C GLN A 116 -2.76 4.70 -20.11
N ILE A 117 -1.61 4.07 -20.30
CA ILE A 117 -1.05 3.72 -21.60
C ILE A 117 -1.21 2.21 -21.79
N ASP A 118 -1.72 1.81 -22.92
CA ASP A 118 -1.76 0.42 -23.33
C ASP A 118 -0.33 -0.12 -23.51
N PRO A 119 0.10 -1.10 -22.72
CA PRO A 119 1.46 -1.63 -22.78
C PRO A 119 1.80 -2.32 -24.11
N GLN A 120 0.80 -2.75 -24.89
CA GLN A 120 1.02 -3.40 -26.16
C GLN A 120 1.22 -2.40 -27.31
N THR A 121 0.49 -1.28 -27.27
CA THR A 121 0.51 -0.29 -28.36
C THR A 121 1.33 0.96 -28.03
N GLY A 122 1.64 1.21 -26.75
CA GLY A 122 2.30 2.43 -26.27
C GLY A 122 1.43 3.68 -26.38
N ARG A 123 0.12 3.53 -26.63
CA ARG A 123 -0.84 4.62 -26.81
C ARG A 123 -1.83 4.70 -25.66
N ALA A 124 -2.52 5.84 -25.52
CA ALA A 124 -3.63 5.97 -24.57
C ALA A 124 -4.68 4.88 -24.79
N LEU A 125 -5.30 4.44 -23.70
CA LEU A 125 -6.38 3.44 -23.77
C LEU A 125 -7.55 3.97 -24.63
N PRO A 126 -8.12 3.14 -25.54
CA PRO A 126 -9.32 3.53 -26.29
C PRO A 126 -10.52 3.71 -25.34
N ARG A 127 -11.42 4.64 -25.68
CA ARG A 127 -12.59 4.97 -24.85
C ARG A 127 -13.42 3.74 -24.45
N LYS A 128 -13.66 2.82 -25.39
CA LYS A 128 -14.36 1.56 -25.12
C LYS A 128 -13.68 0.76 -23.99
N ARG A 129 -12.35 0.68 -24.02
CA ARG A 129 -11.58 -0.03 -23.00
C ARG A 129 -11.63 0.66 -21.64
N ILE A 130 -11.61 2.00 -21.63
CA ILE A 130 -11.79 2.80 -20.39
C ILE A 130 -13.18 2.51 -19.80
N ASP A 131 -14.23 2.50 -20.60
CA ASP A 131 -15.60 2.23 -20.15
C ASP A 131 -15.72 0.81 -19.56
N GLU A 132 -15.16 -0.22 -20.22
CA GLU A 132 -15.13 -1.60 -19.74
C GLU A 132 -14.41 -1.72 -18.39
N LEU A 133 -13.25 -1.08 -18.25
CA LEU A 133 -12.48 -1.10 -17.00
C LEU A 133 -13.19 -0.34 -15.88
N LEU A 134 -13.81 0.78 -16.18
CA LEU A 134 -14.60 1.54 -15.23
C LEU A 134 -15.74 0.70 -14.65
N GLU A 135 -16.53 0.05 -15.53
CA GLU A 135 -17.63 -0.84 -15.08
C GLU A 135 -17.11 -1.98 -14.20
N SER A 136 -16.03 -2.64 -14.63
CA SER A 136 -15.42 -3.72 -13.84
C SER A 136 -14.97 -3.25 -12.46
N LEU A 137 -14.26 -2.11 -12.37
CA LEU A 137 -13.78 -1.58 -11.09
C LEU A 137 -14.92 -1.15 -10.17
N MET A 138 -16.00 -0.61 -10.73
CA MET A 138 -17.15 -0.22 -9.93
C MET A 138 -17.89 -1.43 -9.39
N ALA A 139 -18.07 -2.49 -10.19
CA ALA A 139 -18.67 -3.75 -9.77
C ALA A 139 -17.81 -4.47 -8.72
N ASP A 140 -16.51 -4.59 -8.96
CA ASP A 140 -15.55 -5.22 -8.06
C ASP A 140 -15.59 -4.67 -6.62
N LEU A 141 -15.85 -3.37 -6.48
CA LEU A 141 -15.88 -2.67 -5.20
C LEU A 141 -17.29 -2.33 -4.72
N SER A 142 -18.34 -2.80 -5.44
CA SER A 142 -19.76 -2.59 -5.11
C SER A 142 -20.11 -1.11 -4.91
N ILE A 143 -19.66 -0.27 -5.87
CA ILE A 143 -19.88 1.19 -5.86
C ILE A 143 -20.69 1.68 -7.05
N GLU A 144 -21.32 0.80 -7.84
CA GLU A 144 -22.11 1.16 -9.05
C GLU A 144 -23.25 2.12 -8.73
N ARG A 145 -23.93 1.91 -7.59
CA ARG A 145 -25.03 2.77 -7.11
C ARG A 145 -24.57 4.21 -6.81
N LEU A 146 -23.28 4.39 -6.57
CA LEU A 146 -22.67 5.68 -6.21
C LEU A 146 -22.11 6.43 -7.44
N ARG A 147 -22.27 5.88 -8.64
CA ARG A 147 -21.68 6.36 -9.90
C ARG A 147 -21.67 7.88 -10.03
N HIS A 148 -22.83 8.50 -9.84
CA HIS A 148 -23.05 9.94 -10.03
C HIS A 148 -22.97 10.72 -8.70
N SER A 149 -22.67 10.06 -7.58
CA SER A 149 -22.53 10.73 -6.30
C SER A 149 -21.29 11.61 -6.31
N PRO A 150 -21.41 12.87 -5.85
CA PRO A 150 -20.23 13.72 -5.66
C PRO A 150 -19.39 13.21 -4.51
N ALA A 151 -18.05 13.29 -4.63
CA ALA A 151 -17.13 12.76 -3.66
C ALA A 151 -17.36 13.20 -2.19
N PRO A 152 -17.77 14.45 -1.89
CA PRO A 152 -18.05 14.88 -0.52
C PRO A 152 -19.27 14.22 0.13
N ALA A 153 -20.18 13.63 -0.65
CA ALA A 153 -21.38 12.97 -0.14
C ALA A 153 -21.14 11.51 0.32
N LEU A 154 -19.93 10.98 0.09
CA LEU A 154 -19.58 9.61 0.42
C LEU A 154 -19.28 9.45 1.91
N SER A 155 -19.75 8.35 2.50
CA SER A 155 -19.28 7.87 3.80
C SER A 155 -17.77 7.54 3.76
N GLY A 156 -17.14 7.37 4.91
CA GLY A 156 -15.72 7.00 5.01
C GLY A 156 -15.40 5.70 4.26
N GLY A 157 -16.19 4.64 4.45
CA GLY A 157 -16.01 3.37 3.77
C GLY A 157 -16.26 3.44 2.26
N GLU A 158 -17.31 4.15 1.81
CA GLU A 158 -17.56 4.38 0.39
C GLU A 158 -16.42 5.14 -0.28
N ARG A 159 -15.91 6.18 0.37
CA ARG A 159 -14.76 6.95 -0.08
C ARG A 159 -13.52 6.06 -0.22
N ARG A 160 -13.24 5.22 0.77
CA ARG A 160 -12.09 4.31 0.74
C ARG A 160 -12.18 3.32 -0.41
N ARG A 161 -13.38 2.78 -0.72
CA ARG A 161 -13.58 1.92 -1.89
C ARG A 161 -13.31 2.65 -3.21
N VAL A 162 -13.71 3.91 -3.34
CA VAL A 162 -13.40 4.73 -4.53
C VAL A 162 -11.90 5.00 -4.67
N GLU A 163 -11.19 5.27 -3.57
CA GLU A 163 -9.74 5.44 -3.58
C GLU A 163 -9.00 4.15 -4.01
N ILE A 164 -9.48 2.99 -3.54
CA ILE A 164 -8.97 1.69 -3.97
C ILE A 164 -9.27 1.45 -5.46
N ALA A 165 -10.47 1.78 -5.95
CA ALA A 165 -10.80 1.69 -7.37
C ALA A 165 -9.84 2.52 -8.23
N ARG A 166 -9.52 3.74 -7.78
CA ARG A 166 -8.52 4.60 -8.44
C ARG A 166 -7.12 4.01 -8.43
N ALA A 167 -6.71 3.43 -7.30
CA ALA A 167 -5.43 2.74 -7.22
C ALA A 167 -5.39 1.53 -8.18
N LEU A 168 -6.44 0.73 -8.23
CA LEU A 168 -6.55 -0.42 -9.13
C LEU A 168 -6.60 -0.02 -10.61
N ALA A 169 -7.11 1.17 -10.94
CA ALA A 169 -7.11 1.71 -12.30
C ALA A 169 -5.70 1.84 -12.89
N THR A 170 -4.65 1.94 -12.04
CA THR A 170 -3.24 1.93 -12.48
C THR A 170 -2.67 0.53 -12.68
N GLN A 171 -3.45 -0.53 -12.46
CA GLN A 171 -3.02 -1.94 -12.52
C GLN A 171 -1.78 -2.23 -11.66
N PRO A 172 -1.82 -1.92 -10.35
CA PRO A 172 -0.65 -2.02 -9.50
C PRO A 172 -0.25 -3.47 -9.25
N ARG A 173 1.06 -3.70 -9.06
CA ARG A 173 1.65 -4.94 -8.52
C ARG A 173 1.70 -4.88 -7.00
N PHE A 174 1.94 -3.68 -6.46
CA PHE A 174 2.03 -3.40 -5.03
C PHE A 174 1.20 -2.18 -4.66
N ILE A 175 0.53 -2.26 -3.52
CA ILE A 175 -0.17 -1.12 -2.92
C ILE A 175 0.40 -0.88 -1.53
N LEU A 176 0.83 0.35 -1.28
CA LEU A 176 1.34 0.81 0.01
C LEU A 176 0.24 1.58 0.73
N LEU A 177 -0.15 1.11 1.91
CA LEU A 177 -1.21 1.70 2.75
C LEU A 177 -0.58 2.39 3.96
N ASP A 178 -0.79 3.71 4.05
CA ASP A 178 -0.29 4.54 5.15
C ASP A 178 -1.37 4.69 6.22
N GLU A 179 -1.14 4.11 7.39
CA GLU A 179 -2.00 4.14 8.57
C GLU A 179 -3.50 3.90 8.27
N PRO A 180 -3.87 2.80 7.60
CA PRO A 180 -5.25 2.57 7.18
C PRO A 180 -6.25 2.40 8.33
N PHE A 181 -5.79 2.04 9.54
CA PHE A 181 -6.63 1.83 10.73
C PHE A 181 -6.64 3.04 11.68
N ALA A 182 -5.91 4.12 11.38
CA ALA A 182 -5.79 5.27 12.26
C ALA A 182 -7.13 6.02 12.39
N GLY A 183 -7.63 6.13 13.62
CA GLY A 183 -8.82 6.92 13.93
C GLY A 183 -10.14 6.39 13.35
N VAL A 184 -10.20 5.12 12.96
CA VAL A 184 -11.41 4.47 12.43
C VAL A 184 -12.15 3.69 13.52
N ASP A 185 -13.48 3.60 13.37
CA ASP A 185 -14.32 2.78 14.27
C ASP A 185 -14.20 1.28 13.95
N PRO A 186 -14.62 0.37 14.88
CA PRO A 186 -14.48 -1.06 14.69
C PRO A 186 -15.21 -1.62 13.45
N ILE A 187 -16.30 -1.00 13.00
CA ILE A 187 -17.02 -1.43 11.80
C ILE A 187 -16.20 -1.10 10.56
N ALA A 188 -15.60 0.09 10.52
CA ALA A 188 -14.73 0.51 9.44
C ALA A 188 -13.44 -0.33 9.37
N VAL A 189 -12.90 -0.80 10.51
CA VAL A 189 -11.77 -1.76 10.53
C VAL A 189 -12.10 -3.02 9.74
N ILE A 190 -13.29 -3.60 9.93
CA ILE A 190 -13.72 -4.82 9.20
C ILE A 190 -13.79 -4.55 7.69
N GLU A 191 -14.31 -3.38 7.28
CA GLU A 191 -14.36 -3.00 5.86
C GLU A 191 -12.96 -2.85 5.27
N ILE A 192 -12.03 -2.21 5.98
CA ILE A 192 -10.64 -2.06 5.55
C ILE A 192 -9.97 -3.42 5.40
N GLN A 193 -10.16 -4.32 6.37
CA GLN A 193 -9.63 -5.69 6.30
C GLN A 193 -10.18 -6.46 5.10
N ARG A 194 -11.47 -6.35 4.79
CA ARG A 194 -12.08 -6.94 3.57
C ARG A 194 -11.45 -6.39 2.30
N ASN A 195 -11.23 -5.08 2.24
CA ASN A 195 -10.60 -4.44 1.10
C ASN A 195 -9.15 -4.93 0.91
N ILE A 196 -8.38 -5.12 1.99
CA ILE A 196 -7.02 -5.65 1.93
C ILE A 196 -7.03 -7.12 1.48
N ALA A 197 -7.94 -7.94 2.02
CA ALA A 197 -8.12 -9.32 1.59
C ALA A 197 -8.50 -9.41 0.09
N PHE A 198 -9.33 -8.49 -0.40
CA PHE A 198 -9.66 -8.37 -1.82
C PHE A 198 -8.43 -8.04 -2.68
N LEU A 199 -7.57 -7.10 -2.28
CA LEU A 199 -6.33 -6.78 -2.98
C LEU A 199 -5.39 -8.00 -3.04
N ARG A 200 -5.22 -8.68 -1.90
CA ARG A 200 -4.44 -9.92 -1.78
C ARG A 200 -4.95 -11.00 -2.75
N SER A 201 -6.28 -11.23 -2.78
CA SER A 201 -6.89 -12.25 -3.66
C SER A 201 -6.68 -11.99 -5.14
N ARG A 202 -6.38 -10.74 -5.51
CA ARG A 202 -6.01 -10.33 -6.86
C ARG A 202 -4.52 -10.51 -7.17
N GLY A 203 -3.74 -11.05 -6.25
CA GLY A 203 -2.30 -11.22 -6.41
C GLY A 203 -1.48 -9.95 -6.19
N ILE A 204 -2.10 -8.88 -5.63
CA ILE A 204 -1.42 -7.62 -5.35
C ILE A 204 -0.70 -7.73 -4.01
N GLY A 205 0.60 -7.42 -3.97
CA GLY A 205 1.35 -7.30 -2.73
C GLY A 205 0.95 -6.02 -1.97
N VAL A 206 0.76 -6.13 -0.66
CA VAL A 206 0.32 -5.00 0.17
C VAL A 206 1.35 -4.75 1.27
N LEU A 207 1.86 -3.52 1.37
CA LEU A 207 2.68 -3.07 2.49
C LEU A 207 1.87 -2.07 3.33
N ILE A 208 1.75 -2.36 4.63
CA ILE A 208 0.98 -1.53 5.56
C ILE A 208 1.91 -0.97 6.63
N THR A 209 1.86 0.35 6.87
CA THR A 209 2.39 0.93 8.10
C THR A 209 1.23 1.43 8.95
N ASP A 210 1.23 1.07 10.23
CA ASP A 210 0.19 1.51 11.17
C ASP A 210 0.73 1.48 12.62
N HIS A 211 0.02 2.15 13.51
CA HIS A 211 0.23 2.06 14.95
C HIS A 211 -0.80 1.14 15.66
N SER A 212 -1.86 0.75 14.95
CA SER A 212 -2.89 -0.20 15.40
C SER A 212 -2.39 -1.65 15.20
N VAL A 213 -1.60 -2.11 16.17
CA VAL A 213 -0.83 -3.37 16.04
C VAL A 213 -1.71 -4.59 15.84
N ARG A 214 -2.81 -4.72 16.63
CA ARG A 214 -3.70 -5.88 16.55
C ARG A 214 -4.38 -6.00 15.20
N GLU A 215 -4.94 -4.89 14.73
CA GLU A 215 -5.64 -4.80 13.46
C GLU A 215 -4.72 -5.13 12.30
N THR A 216 -3.47 -4.65 12.36
CA THR A 216 -2.46 -4.88 11.33
C THR A 216 -1.94 -6.31 11.37
N LEU A 217 -1.51 -6.82 12.52
CA LEU A 217 -1.02 -8.20 12.64
C LEU A 217 -2.13 -9.21 12.31
N GLY A 218 -3.41 -8.88 12.60
CA GLY A 218 -4.56 -9.74 12.31
C GLY A 218 -4.82 -10.01 10.83
N ILE A 219 -4.22 -9.24 9.92
CA ILE A 219 -4.40 -9.40 8.47
C ILE A 219 -3.09 -9.62 7.70
N CYS A 220 -1.94 -9.46 8.35
CA CYS A 220 -0.64 -9.65 7.73
C CYS A 220 -0.27 -11.14 7.65
N ASP A 221 0.38 -11.52 6.56
CA ASP A 221 1.06 -12.81 6.44
C ASP A 221 2.41 -12.77 7.18
N ARG A 222 3.07 -11.59 7.15
CA ARG A 222 4.37 -11.34 7.76
C ARG A 222 4.49 -9.88 8.20
N ALA A 223 5.34 -9.60 9.18
CA ALA A 223 5.61 -8.24 9.63
C ALA A 223 7.09 -8.01 9.90
N TYR A 224 7.50 -6.75 9.71
CA TYR A 224 8.80 -6.21 10.12
C TYR A 224 8.59 -5.24 11.26
N ILE A 225 9.35 -5.40 12.32
CA ILE A 225 9.37 -4.47 13.45
C ILE A 225 10.61 -3.61 13.35
N ILE A 226 10.40 -2.29 13.16
CA ILE A 226 11.50 -1.31 13.16
C ILE A 226 11.67 -0.73 14.57
N SER A 227 12.91 -0.65 15.01
CA SER A 227 13.33 0.05 16.22
C SER A 227 14.65 0.77 15.97
N GLU A 228 14.75 2.04 16.40
CA GLU A 228 15.94 2.88 16.28
C GLU A 228 16.56 2.90 14.86
N GLY A 229 15.72 2.88 13.83
CA GLY A 229 16.13 2.92 12.43
C GLY A 229 16.65 1.60 11.86
N ASN A 230 16.50 0.49 12.57
CA ASN A 230 16.88 -0.85 12.13
C ASN A 230 15.70 -1.80 12.19
N VAL A 231 15.75 -2.90 11.43
CA VAL A 231 14.83 -4.02 11.61
C VAL A 231 15.21 -4.77 12.87
N LEU A 232 14.33 -4.77 13.87
CA LEU A 232 14.49 -5.48 15.14
C LEU A 232 14.09 -6.94 15.02
N ALA A 233 13.02 -7.22 14.29
CA ALA A 233 12.48 -8.56 14.06
C ALA A 233 11.69 -8.60 12.76
N GLU A 234 11.64 -9.79 12.17
CA GLU A 234 10.78 -10.12 11.02
C GLU A 234 10.20 -11.53 11.26
N GLY A 235 8.98 -11.78 10.81
CA GLY A 235 8.34 -13.07 10.92
C GLY A 235 6.82 -13.00 10.76
N THR A 236 6.18 -14.15 10.95
CA THR A 236 4.72 -14.25 11.04
C THR A 236 4.18 -13.49 12.25
N PRO A 237 2.88 -13.12 12.27
CA PRO A 237 2.27 -12.48 13.43
C PRO A 237 2.52 -13.23 14.76
N ALA A 238 2.47 -14.57 14.75
CA ALA A 238 2.73 -15.38 15.93
C ALA A 238 4.19 -15.22 16.43
N GLU A 239 5.17 -15.33 15.53
CA GLU A 239 6.59 -15.14 15.85
C GLU A 239 6.87 -13.74 16.38
N ILE A 240 6.26 -12.70 15.80
CA ILE A 240 6.39 -11.31 16.25
C ILE A 240 5.86 -11.14 17.68
N VAL A 241 4.69 -11.70 17.98
CA VAL A 241 4.06 -11.59 19.31
C VAL A 241 4.83 -12.36 20.37
N GLU A 242 5.48 -13.47 20.03
CA GLU A 242 6.30 -14.27 20.94
C GLU A 242 7.72 -13.73 21.14
N ASN A 243 8.20 -12.85 20.24
CA ASN A 243 9.55 -12.31 20.28
C ASN A 243 9.79 -11.44 21.52
N ALA A 244 10.69 -11.88 22.40
CA ALA A 244 10.99 -11.22 23.66
C ALA A 244 11.52 -9.77 23.48
N ALA A 245 12.33 -9.50 22.46
CA ALA A 245 12.83 -8.17 22.17
C ALA A 245 11.72 -7.23 21.69
N VAL A 246 10.81 -7.73 20.86
CA VAL A 246 9.64 -6.99 20.38
C VAL A 246 8.68 -6.66 21.52
N ARG A 247 8.40 -7.63 22.41
CA ARG A 247 7.58 -7.42 23.61
C ARG A 247 8.17 -6.34 24.51
N LYS A 248 9.46 -6.41 24.77
CA LYS A 248 10.15 -5.45 25.64
C LYS A 248 10.14 -4.02 25.09
N VAL A 249 10.30 -3.84 23.77
CA VAL A 249 10.51 -2.51 23.14
C VAL A 249 9.22 -1.91 22.62
N TYR A 250 8.22 -2.74 22.23
CA TYR A 250 7.07 -2.26 21.46
C TYR A 250 5.70 -2.74 21.97
N LEU A 251 5.52 -4.04 22.15
CA LEU A 251 4.19 -4.60 22.46
C LEU A 251 3.79 -4.49 23.95
N GLY A 252 4.79 -4.55 24.85
CA GLY A 252 4.57 -4.74 26.28
C GLY A 252 4.35 -6.21 26.66
N GLU A 253 4.63 -6.55 27.92
CA GLU A 253 4.60 -7.93 28.42
C GLU A 253 3.21 -8.59 28.37
N HIS A 254 2.14 -7.80 28.48
CA HIS A 254 0.76 -8.27 28.56
C HIS A 254 0.03 -8.24 27.22
N PHE A 255 0.70 -7.92 26.11
CA PHE A 255 0.07 -7.90 24.80
C PHE A 255 -0.46 -9.28 24.40
N ARG A 256 -1.71 -9.34 23.92
CA ARG A 256 -2.36 -10.51 23.34
C ARG A 256 -3.07 -10.12 22.04
N MET A 257 -3.04 -11.00 21.05
CA MET A 257 -3.81 -10.89 19.81
C MET A 257 -5.32 -11.01 20.07
#